data_7f687d620f6ba5e3f61157de49e054d5
#
_entry.id   7f687d620f6ba5e3f61157de49e054d5
#
_cell.length_a   1.000
_cell.length_b   1.000
_cell.length_c   1.000
_cell.angle_alpha   90.00
_cell.angle_beta   90.00
_cell.angle_gamma   90.00
#
_symmetry.space_group_name_H-M   'P 1'
#
loop_
_entity.id
_entity.type
_entity.pdbx_description
1 polymer ?
#
loop_
_entity_poly.entity_id
_entity_poly.type
_entity_poly.pdbx_seq_one_letter_code
_entity_poly.pdbx_strand_id
1 'polypeptide(L)'
;MKQTFALRGNLVYTKKIGTMEILEQQYLVCEDGRVQGIYPELPQQFCGIPVEDMGDRIIIPGLTDLHVHAPQYSFRGLGMDLELLDWLNTNTFPEESKYRDPEYAKKAYDIFVKNLTHGATTRACVFATIHNEATLLLMDRLEEAGIAAMVGKVNMDRNSPDYLREASAEESAKATREWIRAVAERHYEHVQPILTPRFTPSCSDELMELLHDIQKETGLPVQSHLSENPREIAWVQELCPWAEFYGDAYDHFGMFGGKCRTIMAHCVYSGEAEIRRMKENGVFIAHCPESNTNLSSGIAPVRRYLDEQIPMGLGSDVAGGTTENLFAAMRHAIQASKLRWRLSDQGLKALTVEEVFYLASKGGGAFFGKVGSFEPGYEFDAVILDDTRLEHPQSLEVKQRLERVIYLGDEREVAGKYVAGRKIL
;
A
#
# COMPACT_ATOMS: atom_id res chain seq x y z
N MET A 1 -19.12 -22.14 6.25
CA MET A 1 -20.14 -21.89 7.31
C MET A 1 -20.17 -20.40 7.58
N LYS A 2 -21.36 -19.80 7.71
CA LYS A 2 -21.49 -18.40 8.15
C LYS A 2 -20.85 -18.26 9.52
N GLN A 3 -19.83 -17.41 9.62
CA GLN A 3 -19.12 -17.20 10.90
C GLN A 3 -19.55 -15.84 11.47
N THR A 4 -20.27 -15.88 12.59
CA THR A 4 -20.64 -14.68 13.34
C THR A 4 -19.94 -14.69 14.70
N PHE A 5 -19.25 -13.60 15.03
CA PHE A 5 -18.55 -13.42 16.30
C PHE A 5 -18.46 -11.94 16.64
N ALA A 6 -18.01 -11.61 17.85
CA ALA A 6 -17.70 -10.24 18.24
C ALA A 6 -16.34 -10.13 18.92
N LEU A 7 -15.67 -8.99 18.70
CA LEU A 7 -14.54 -8.54 19.50
C LEU A 7 -15.04 -7.47 20.47
N ARG A 8 -14.63 -7.52 21.75
CA ARG A 8 -14.91 -6.48 22.74
C ARG A 8 -13.62 -5.79 23.15
N GLY A 9 -13.58 -4.46 23.14
CA GLY A 9 -12.38 -3.67 23.51
C GLY A 9 -12.55 -2.19 23.23
N ASN A 10 -11.45 -1.49 23.19
CA ASN A 10 -11.42 -0.06 22.89
C ASN A 10 -11.23 0.17 21.38
N LEU A 11 -12.31 0.55 20.70
CA LEU A 11 -12.32 0.69 19.24
C LEU A 11 -11.90 2.08 18.83
N VAL A 12 -10.96 2.18 17.88
CA VAL A 12 -10.57 3.45 17.26
C VAL A 12 -10.57 3.29 15.75
N TYR A 13 -11.37 4.11 15.06
CA TYR A 13 -11.45 4.09 13.60
C TYR A 13 -11.83 5.47 13.04
N THR A 14 -11.87 5.62 11.73
CA THR A 14 -12.23 6.88 11.09
C THR A 14 -13.40 6.71 10.13
N LYS A 15 -14.33 7.68 10.11
CA LYS A 15 -15.39 7.76 9.08
C LYS A 15 -15.04 8.75 7.99
N LYS A 16 -14.31 9.80 8.34
CA LYS A 16 -13.85 10.84 7.41
C LYS A 16 -12.49 11.36 7.85
N ILE A 17 -11.76 11.92 6.90
CA ILE A 17 -10.44 12.50 7.16
C ILE A 17 -10.48 13.54 8.28
N GLY A 18 -9.42 13.55 9.12
CA GLY A 18 -9.23 14.49 10.22
C GLY A 18 -10.11 14.23 11.44
N THR A 19 -10.81 13.08 11.52
CA THR A 19 -11.59 12.70 12.70
C THR A 19 -11.32 11.25 13.09
N MET A 20 -11.34 10.97 14.41
CA MET A 20 -11.32 9.62 14.97
C MET A 20 -12.59 9.38 15.79
N GLU A 21 -13.22 8.23 15.57
CA GLU A 21 -14.26 7.70 16.45
C GLU A 21 -13.56 6.82 17.50
N ILE A 22 -13.82 7.09 18.77
CA ILE A 22 -13.25 6.35 19.90
C ILE A 22 -14.41 5.83 20.73
N LEU A 23 -14.50 4.52 20.83
CA LEU A 23 -15.61 3.82 21.48
C LEU A 23 -15.02 2.80 22.47
N GLU A 24 -15.03 3.13 23.76
CA GLU A 24 -14.40 2.30 24.77
C GLU A 24 -15.31 1.13 25.17
N GLN A 25 -14.70 -0.04 25.34
CA GLN A 25 -15.35 -1.27 25.82
C GLN A 25 -16.61 -1.66 25.05
N GLN A 26 -16.61 -1.46 23.70
CA GLN A 26 -17.72 -1.80 22.83
C GLN A 26 -17.52 -3.16 22.13
N TYR A 27 -18.63 -3.72 21.68
CA TYR A 27 -18.66 -4.94 20.87
C TYR A 27 -18.65 -4.60 19.39
N LEU A 28 -17.61 -5.04 18.66
CA LEU A 28 -17.52 -5.00 17.20
C LEU A 28 -17.97 -6.34 16.64
N VAL A 29 -19.12 -6.40 15.96
CA VAL A 29 -19.72 -7.63 15.44
C VAL A 29 -19.32 -7.87 14.01
N CYS A 30 -18.79 -9.07 13.75
CA CYS A 30 -18.51 -9.63 12.42
C CYS A 30 -19.59 -10.65 12.04
N GLU A 31 -20.09 -10.58 10.82
CA GLU A 31 -20.90 -11.64 10.20
C GLU A 31 -20.45 -11.83 8.76
N ASP A 32 -20.09 -13.05 8.40
CA ASP A 32 -19.63 -13.42 7.06
C ASP A 32 -18.49 -12.54 6.54
N GLY A 33 -17.52 -12.23 7.40
CA GLY A 33 -16.36 -11.43 7.05
C GLY A 33 -16.62 -9.92 6.93
N ARG A 34 -17.81 -9.44 7.34
CA ARG A 34 -18.19 -8.03 7.29
C ARG A 34 -18.61 -7.48 8.65
N VAL A 35 -18.33 -6.19 8.83
CA VAL A 35 -18.79 -5.45 10.01
C VAL A 35 -20.31 -5.32 9.97
N GLN A 36 -21.00 -5.80 11.02
CA GLN A 36 -22.44 -5.61 11.20
C GLN A 36 -22.76 -4.34 11.99
N GLY A 37 -21.91 -4.01 12.95
CA GLY A 37 -22.07 -2.82 13.76
C GLY A 37 -21.18 -2.84 15.00
N ILE A 38 -21.27 -1.74 15.74
CA ILE A 38 -20.63 -1.56 17.04
C ILE A 38 -21.72 -1.30 18.07
N TYR A 39 -21.65 -1.99 19.21
CA TYR A 39 -22.70 -1.97 20.23
C TYR A 39 -22.12 -1.87 21.64
N PRO A 40 -22.73 -1.06 22.55
CA PRO A 40 -22.34 -1.04 23.96
C PRO A 40 -22.72 -2.33 24.68
N GLU A 41 -23.81 -3.00 24.24
CA GLU A 41 -24.30 -4.30 24.68
C GLU A 41 -24.74 -5.07 23.44
N LEU A 42 -24.52 -6.39 23.43
CA LEU A 42 -24.91 -7.21 22.27
C LEU A 42 -26.44 -7.21 22.11
N PRO A 43 -26.98 -6.81 20.96
CA PRO A 43 -28.39 -6.92 20.64
C PRO A 43 -28.87 -8.37 20.73
N GLN A 44 -30.18 -8.58 21.01
CA GLN A 44 -30.79 -9.91 21.19
C GLN A 44 -30.50 -10.87 20.01
N GLN A 45 -30.42 -10.33 18.78
CA GLN A 45 -30.12 -11.13 17.58
C GLN A 45 -28.70 -11.70 17.57
N PHE A 46 -27.78 -11.16 18.37
CA PHE A 46 -26.40 -11.61 18.52
C PHE A 46 -26.16 -12.29 19.88
N CYS A 47 -27.17 -12.56 20.66
CA CYS A 47 -27.01 -13.30 21.90
C CYS A 47 -26.52 -14.74 21.63
N GLY A 48 -25.41 -15.12 22.33
CA GLY A 48 -24.86 -16.47 22.23
C GLY A 48 -23.81 -16.66 21.11
N ILE A 49 -23.46 -15.62 20.35
CA ILE A 49 -22.31 -15.71 19.44
C ILE A 49 -20.99 -15.76 20.24
N PRO A 50 -19.91 -16.33 19.68
CA PRO A 50 -18.58 -16.23 20.29
C PRO A 50 -18.16 -14.78 20.48
N VAL A 51 -17.63 -14.45 21.65
CA VAL A 51 -17.07 -13.14 21.97
C VAL A 51 -15.62 -13.30 22.41
N GLU A 52 -14.69 -12.63 21.75
CA GLU A 52 -13.32 -12.50 22.22
C GLU A 52 -13.18 -11.15 22.95
N ASP A 53 -12.99 -11.19 24.28
CA ASP A 53 -12.78 -9.98 25.09
C ASP A 53 -11.28 -9.61 25.07
N MET A 54 -10.97 -8.48 24.47
CA MET A 54 -9.60 -7.94 24.34
C MET A 54 -9.17 -7.13 25.56
N GLY A 55 -10.04 -7.00 26.57
CA GLY A 55 -9.77 -6.21 27.78
C GLY A 55 -9.52 -4.75 27.44
N ASP A 56 -8.39 -4.21 27.93
CA ASP A 56 -8.01 -2.79 27.72
C ASP A 56 -7.28 -2.52 26.41
N ARG A 57 -7.10 -3.53 25.56
CA ARG A 57 -6.41 -3.39 24.25
C ARG A 57 -7.20 -2.48 23.31
N ILE A 58 -6.43 -1.86 22.40
CA ILE A 58 -6.99 -1.01 21.35
C ILE A 58 -7.24 -1.88 20.11
N ILE A 59 -8.42 -1.73 19.50
CA ILE A 59 -8.79 -2.39 18.26
C ILE A 59 -8.92 -1.32 17.18
N ILE A 60 -8.11 -1.44 16.12
CA ILE A 60 -8.13 -0.55 14.97
C ILE A 60 -8.52 -1.32 13.71
N PRO A 61 -9.03 -0.65 12.65
CA PRO A 61 -9.12 -1.27 11.33
C PRO A 61 -7.75 -1.72 10.85
N GLY A 62 -7.71 -2.78 10.07
CA GLY A 62 -6.50 -3.19 9.38
C GLY A 62 -5.92 -2.05 8.54
N LEU A 63 -4.60 -1.92 8.54
CA LEU A 63 -3.92 -0.90 7.75
C LEU A 63 -3.68 -1.39 6.32
N THR A 64 -3.64 -0.43 5.38
CA THR A 64 -3.47 -0.69 3.95
C THR A 64 -2.17 -0.07 3.46
N ASP A 65 -1.27 -0.90 2.94
CA ASP A 65 -0.04 -0.50 2.28
C ASP A 65 -0.27 -0.40 0.77
N LEU A 66 -0.35 0.80 0.22
CA LEU A 66 -0.65 1.01 -1.19
C LEU A 66 0.56 0.85 -2.13
N HIS A 67 1.77 0.66 -1.58
CA HIS A 67 2.97 0.52 -2.40
C HIS A 67 4.10 -0.14 -1.60
N VAL A 68 4.49 -1.34 -2.02
CA VAL A 68 5.60 -2.10 -1.45
C VAL A 68 6.23 -3.01 -2.50
N HIS A 69 7.56 -3.14 -2.48
CA HIS A 69 8.32 -4.03 -3.36
C HIS A 69 8.78 -5.28 -2.60
N ALA A 70 8.07 -6.40 -2.75
CA ALA A 70 8.43 -7.64 -2.08
C ALA A 70 9.87 -8.13 -2.40
N PRO A 71 10.37 -8.05 -3.67
CA PRO A 71 11.72 -8.50 -3.98
C PRO A 71 12.83 -7.61 -3.43
N GLN A 72 12.52 -6.41 -2.96
CA GLN A 72 13.51 -5.51 -2.37
C GLN A 72 13.65 -5.69 -0.86
N TYR A 73 12.80 -6.49 -0.24
CA TYR A 73 12.75 -6.68 1.20
C TYR A 73 14.08 -7.17 1.79
N SER A 74 14.86 -7.93 1.03
CA SER A 74 16.11 -8.55 1.47
C SER A 74 17.25 -7.57 1.72
N PHE A 75 17.22 -6.36 1.12
CA PHE A 75 18.31 -5.38 1.25
C PHE A 75 17.88 -4.07 1.93
N ARG A 76 16.78 -4.08 2.66
CA ARG A 76 16.32 -2.91 3.43
C ARG A 76 17.45 -2.29 4.25
N GLY A 77 17.51 -0.95 4.26
CA GLY A 77 18.50 -0.19 4.99
C GLY A 77 19.91 -0.19 4.37
N LEU A 78 20.07 -0.72 3.15
CA LEU A 78 21.34 -0.68 2.42
C LEU A 78 21.30 0.38 1.32
N GLY A 79 22.40 1.15 1.19
CA GLY A 79 22.56 2.17 0.16
C GLY A 79 21.69 3.42 0.34
N MET A 80 21.28 3.73 1.57
CA MET A 80 20.41 4.88 1.88
C MET A 80 21.11 6.24 1.76
N ASP A 81 22.35 6.28 1.38
CA ASP A 81 23.14 7.47 1.06
C ASP A 81 23.18 7.78 -0.46
N LEU A 82 22.44 7.01 -1.28
CA LEU A 82 22.36 7.18 -2.72
C LEU A 82 21.05 7.86 -3.14
N GLU A 83 21.07 8.55 -4.27
CA GLU A 83 19.86 9.01 -4.94
C GLU A 83 19.20 7.88 -5.72
N LEU A 84 17.91 8.05 -6.07
CA LEU A 84 17.06 7.04 -6.68
C LEU A 84 17.73 6.25 -7.82
N LEU A 85 18.21 6.92 -8.88
CA LEU A 85 18.72 6.22 -10.08
C LEU A 85 20.03 5.47 -9.80
N ASP A 86 20.89 6.00 -8.93
CA ASP A 86 22.12 5.35 -8.52
C ASP A 86 21.83 4.16 -7.60
N TRP A 87 20.85 4.29 -6.68
CA TRP A 87 20.38 3.22 -5.82
C TRP A 87 19.73 2.07 -6.61
N LEU A 88 18.89 2.38 -7.62
CA LEU A 88 18.30 1.37 -8.51
C LEU A 88 19.38 0.50 -9.17
N ASN A 89 20.44 1.14 -9.72
CA ASN A 89 21.48 0.43 -10.45
C ASN A 89 22.42 -0.38 -9.55
N THR A 90 22.70 0.11 -8.31
CA THR A 90 23.68 -0.51 -7.41
C THR A 90 23.09 -1.56 -6.49
N ASN A 91 21.84 -1.38 -6.05
CA ASN A 91 21.18 -2.23 -5.07
C ASN A 91 19.97 -2.98 -5.64
N THR A 92 19.03 -2.25 -6.24
CA THR A 92 17.71 -2.79 -6.60
C THR A 92 17.78 -3.81 -7.72
N PHE A 93 18.31 -3.44 -8.88
CA PHE A 93 18.34 -4.34 -10.04
C PHE A 93 19.20 -5.60 -9.81
N PRO A 94 20.39 -5.52 -9.18
CA PRO A 94 21.12 -6.71 -8.81
C PRO A 94 20.37 -7.64 -7.87
N GLU A 95 19.63 -7.11 -6.89
CA GLU A 95 18.85 -7.92 -5.96
C GLU A 95 17.64 -8.57 -6.65
N GLU A 96 16.83 -7.80 -7.36
CA GLU A 96 15.64 -8.30 -8.04
C GLU A 96 15.97 -9.40 -9.08
N SER A 97 17.17 -9.36 -9.70
CA SER A 97 17.60 -10.38 -10.65
C SER A 97 17.78 -11.77 -10.03
N LYS A 98 17.99 -11.86 -8.72
CA LYS A 98 18.17 -13.15 -8.02
C LYS A 98 16.88 -13.95 -7.94
N TYR A 99 15.72 -13.30 -8.10
CA TYR A 99 14.40 -13.95 -8.01
C TYR A 99 14.06 -14.86 -9.21
N ARG A 100 14.92 -14.94 -10.21
CA ARG A 100 14.87 -16.00 -11.21
C ARG A 100 15.23 -17.38 -10.63
N ASP A 101 15.93 -17.41 -9.48
CA ASP A 101 16.20 -18.62 -8.73
C ASP A 101 15.02 -18.88 -7.76
N PRO A 102 14.25 -19.97 -7.95
CA PRO A 102 13.09 -20.28 -7.12
C PRO A 102 13.42 -20.48 -5.63
N GLU A 103 14.59 -21.02 -5.30
CA GLU A 103 15.00 -21.23 -3.91
C GLU A 103 15.31 -19.89 -3.21
N TYR A 104 15.95 -18.97 -3.94
CA TYR A 104 16.17 -17.63 -3.44
C TYR A 104 14.83 -16.89 -3.23
N ALA A 105 13.98 -16.89 -4.25
CA ALA A 105 12.66 -16.26 -4.21
C ALA A 105 11.83 -16.79 -3.04
N LYS A 106 11.80 -18.12 -2.86
CA LYS A 106 11.08 -18.75 -1.74
C LYS A 106 11.56 -18.26 -0.38
N LYS A 107 12.88 -18.29 -0.15
CA LYS A 107 13.46 -17.84 1.11
C LYS A 107 13.17 -16.37 1.41
N ALA A 108 13.30 -15.51 0.39
CA ALA A 108 13.09 -14.08 0.53
C ALA A 108 11.61 -13.75 0.79
N TYR A 109 10.69 -14.37 0.04
CA TYR A 109 9.25 -14.14 0.20
C TYR A 109 8.69 -14.75 1.48
N ASP A 110 9.21 -15.89 1.96
CA ASP A 110 8.84 -16.45 3.26
C ASP A 110 9.17 -15.46 4.40
N ILE A 111 10.30 -14.73 4.31
CA ILE A 111 10.67 -13.67 5.27
C ILE A 111 9.73 -12.46 5.16
N PHE A 112 9.50 -11.97 3.94
CA PHE A 112 8.61 -10.82 3.70
C PHE A 112 7.20 -11.07 4.22
N VAL A 113 6.59 -12.18 3.79
CA VAL A 113 5.20 -12.52 4.16
C VAL A 113 5.07 -12.77 5.67
N LYS A 114 6.05 -13.43 6.28
CA LYS A 114 6.09 -13.61 7.74
C LYS A 114 6.03 -12.27 8.47
N ASN A 115 6.87 -11.31 8.08
CA ASN A 115 6.94 -10.01 8.77
C ASN A 115 5.67 -9.19 8.50
N LEU A 116 5.16 -9.19 7.26
CA LEU A 116 3.89 -8.54 6.93
C LEU A 116 2.72 -9.12 7.75
N THR A 117 2.71 -10.44 8.00
CA THR A 117 1.70 -11.10 8.83
C THR A 117 1.73 -10.62 10.27
N HIS A 118 2.92 -10.37 10.83
CA HIS A 118 3.06 -9.89 12.22
C HIS A 118 2.81 -8.38 12.38
N GLY A 119 2.90 -7.59 11.30
CA GLY A 119 2.60 -6.16 11.31
C GLY A 119 1.10 -5.84 11.30
N ALA A 120 0.75 -4.56 11.33
CA ALA A 120 -0.63 -4.09 11.33
C ALA A 120 -1.29 -4.05 9.93
N THR A 121 -0.54 -4.34 8.87
CA THR A 121 -1.02 -4.34 7.48
C THR A 121 -1.89 -5.55 7.20
N THR A 122 -3.13 -5.33 6.73
CA THR A 122 -4.07 -6.38 6.29
C THR A 122 -4.21 -6.43 4.79
N ARG A 123 -3.92 -5.31 4.11
CA ARG A 123 -4.02 -5.15 2.66
C ARG A 123 -2.78 -4.50 2.08
N ALA A 124 -2.30 -5.02 0.93
CA ALA A 124 -1.13 -4.46 0.27
C ALA A 124 -1.24 -4.46 -1.26
N CYS A 125 -0.73 -3.39 -1.90
CA CYS A 125 -0.44 -3.36 -3.32
C CYS A 125 1.05 -3.63 -3.51
N VAL A 126 1.38 -4.77 -4.12
CA VAL A 126 2.74 -5.33 -4.10
C VAL A 126 3.32 -5.39 -5.50
N PHE A 127 4.49 -4.78 -5.67
CA PHE A 127 5.36 -5.02 -6.82
C PHE A 127 6.13 -6.33 -6.58
N ALA A 128 6.03 -7.27 -7.52
CA ALA A 128 6.82 -8.48 -7.54
C ALA A 128 8.02 -8.35 -8.50
N THR A 129 8.31 -9.34 -9.30
CA THR A 129 9.41 -9.35 -10.28
C THR A 129 8.90 -9.48 -11.71
N ILE A 130 9.82 -9.46 -12.68
CA ILE A 130 9.52 -9.82 -14.08
C ILE A 130 9.29 -11.35 -14.25
N HIS A 131 9.66 -12.18 -13.27
CA HIS A 131 9.62 -13.64 -13.34
C HIS A 131 8.27 -14.17 -12.88
N ASN A 132 7.52 -14.82 -13.79
CA ASN A 132 6.17 -15.33 -13.51
C ASN A 132 6.16 -16.33 -12.36
N GLU A 133 7.09 -17.28 -12.31
CA GLU A 133 7.14 -18.32 -11.27
C GLU A 133 7.35 -17.71 -9.87
N ALA A 134 8.28 -16.76 -9.74
CA ALA A 134 8.51 -16.07 -8.47
C ALA A 134 7.30 -15.21 -8.07
N THR A 135 6.64 -14.56 -9.04
CA THR A 135 5.43 -13.77 -8.75
C THR A 135 4.28 -14.65 -8.27
N LEU A 136 4.07 -15.82 -8.91
CA LEU A 136 3.07 -16.78 -8.48
C LEU A 136 3.38 -17.37 -7.10
N LEU A 137 4.64 -17.65 -6.82
CA LEU A 137 5.09 -18.10 -5.49
C LEU A 137 4.76 -17.06 -4.40
N LEU A 138 5.00 -15.77 -4.66
CA LEU A 138 4.63 -14.70 -3.73
C LEU A 138 3.11 -14.66 -3.49
N MET A 139 2.32 -14.79 -4.55
CA MET A 139 0.85 -14.82 -4.45
C MET A 139 0.37 -16.01 -3.64
N ASP A 140 0.94 -17.22 -3.88
CA ASP A 140 0.65 -18.42 -3.09
C ASP A 140 0.93 -18.19 -1.59
N ARG A 141 2.08 -17.57 -1.24
CA ARG A 141 2.45 -17.29 0.15
C ARG A 141 1.55 -16.26 0.84
N LEU A 142 1.14 -15.21 0.13
CA LEU A 142 0.21 -14.20 0.65
C LEU A 142 -1.19 -14.80 0.89
N GLU A 143 -1.67 -15.64 -0.04
CA GLU A 143 -2.95 -16.34 0.09
C GLU A 143 -2.94 -17.31 1.29
N GLU A 144 -1.89 -18.14 1.40
CA GLU A 144 -1.70 -19.06 2.54
C GLU A 144 -1.69 -18.32 3.88
N ALA A 145 -1.04 -17.15 3.94
CA ALA A 145 -0.99 -16.32 5.15
C ALA A 145 -2.33 -15.60 5.45
N GLY A 146 -3.24 -15.53 4.50
CA GLY A 146 -4.52 -14.82 4.61
C GLY A 146 -4.38 -13.30 4.53
N ILE A 147 -3.30 -12.78 3.97
CA ILE A 147 -3.12 -11.35 3.68
C ILE A 147 -3.82 -11.04 2.36
N ALA A 148 -4.70 -10.05 2.37
CA ALA A 148 -5.32 -9.61 1.11
C ALA A 148 -4.36 -8.70 0.34
N ALA A 149 -4.11 -9.02 -0.93
CA ALA A 149 -3.15 -8.25 -1.71
C ALA A 149 -3.54 -8.13 -3.18
N MET A 150 -3.13 -7.02 -3.79
CA MET A 150 -3.02 -6.90 -5.24
C MET A 150 -1.53 -7.02 -5.60
N VAL A 151 -1.17 -8.09 -6.31
CA VAL A 151 0.22 -8.39 -6.65
C VAL A 151 0.43 -8.21 -8.14
N GLY A 152 1.50 -7.54 -8.54
CA GLY A 152 1.82 -7.28 -9.92
C GLY A 152 3.12 -7.91 -10.40
N LYS A 153 3.04 -8.68 -11.49
CA LYS A 153 4.21 -9.01 -12.29
C LYS A 153 4.72 -7.72 -12.92
N VAL A 154 5.98 -7.37 -12.65
CA VAL A 154 6.60 -6.15 -13.18
C VAL A 154 6.90 -6.30 -14.67
N ASN A 155 6.68 -5.23 -15.42
CA ASN A 155 7.01 -5.14 -16.84
C ASN A 155 8.14 -4.16 -17.07
N MET A 156 9.18 -4.60 -17.79
CA MET A 156 10.35 -3.79 -18.19
C MET A 156 10.95 -4.35 -19.47
N ASP A 157 10.95 -3.60 -20.56
CA ASP A 157 11.51 -4.01 -21.85
C ASP A 157 12.59 -3.06 -22.39
N ARG A 158 12.82 -1.91 -21.74
CA ARG A 158 13.88 -0.95 -22.12
C ARG A 158 14.59 -0.37 -20.89
N ASN A 159 15.76 0.25 -21.11
CA ASN A 159 16.52 1.05 -20.14
C ASN A 159 16.77 0.38 -18.77
N SER A 160 16.77 -0.92 -18.73
CA SER A 160 17.08 -1.75 -17.57
C SER A 160 18.23 -2.70 -17.92
N PRO A 161 19.01 -3.18 -16.93
CA PRO A 161 20.10 -4.11 -17.22
C PRO A 161 19.61 -5.36 -17.95
N ASP A 162 20.42 -5.89 -18.88
CA ASP A 162 20.06 -7.06 -19.69
C ASP A 162 19.70 -8.30 -18.86
N TYR A 163 20.26 -8.40 -17.65
CA TYR A 163 19.97 -9.51 -16.72
C TYR A 163 18.63 -9.38 -15.99
N LEU A 164 17.97 -8.20 -16.07
CA LEU A 164 16.66 -7.90 -15.46
C LEU A 164 15.77 -7.13 -16.44
N ARG A 165 15.72 -7.53 -17.69
CA ARG A 165 14.89 -6.95 -18.72
C ARG A 165 14.23 -8.04 -19.53
N GLU A 166 12.99 -7.86 -19.91
CA GLU A 166 12.30 -8.72 -20.85
C GLU A 166 12.83 -8.45 -22.27
N ALA A 167 12.85 -9.46 -23.12
CA ALA A 167 13.54 -9.39 -24.41
C ALA A 167 12.89 -8.43 -25.40
N SER A 168 11.55 -8.26 -25.30
CA SER A 168 10.78 -7.30 -26.10
C SER A 168 9.43 -6.99 -25.42
N ALA A 169 8.71 -6.01 -25.97
CA ALA A 169 7.36 -5.66 -25.57
C ALA A 169 6.39 -6.85 -25.69
N GLU A 170 6.48 -7.60 -26.80
CA GLU A 170 5.63 -8.78 -27.05
C GLU A 170 5.91 -9.92 -26.06
N GLU A 171 7.18 -10.19 -25.74
CA GLU A 171 7.53 -11.22 -24.74
C GLU A 171 7.04 -10.81 -23.35
N SER A 172 7.14 -9.53 -22.98
CA SER A 172 6.59 -9.00 -21.73
C SER A 172 5.07 -9.14 -21.66
N ALA A 173 4.37 -8.73 -22.72
CA ALA A 173 2.91 -8.84 -22.81
C ALA A 173 2.44 -10.31 -22.80
N LYS A 174 3.14 -11.19 -23.52
CA LYS A 174 2.87 -12.65 -23.53
C LYS A 174 3.04 -13.23 -22.13
N ALA A 175 4.17 -12.98 -21.47
CA ALA A 175 4.42 -13.43 -20.10
C ALA A 175 3.36 -12.93 -19.12
N THR A 176 2.91 -11.69 -19.28
CA THR A 176 1.83 -11.10 -18.47
C THR A 176 0.52 -11.84 -18.68
N ARG A 177 0.13 -12.16 -19.92
CA ARG A 177 -1.08 -12.95 -20.22
C ARG A 177 -1.00 -14.37 -19.66
N GLU A 178 0.17 -15.01 -19.75
CA GLU A 178 0.42 -16.34 -19.19
C GLU A 178 0.28 -16.32 -17.66
N TRP A 179 0.88 -15.31 -17.01
CA TRP A 179 0.75 -15.12 -15.57
C TRP A 179 -0.71 -14.90 -15.14
N ILE A 180 -1.46 -14.04 -15.82
CA ILE A 180 -2.89 -13.79 -15.50
C ILE A 180 -3.71 -15.08 -15.61
N ARG A 181 -3.46 -15.93 -16.64
CA ARG A 181 -4.12 -17.24 -16.76
C ARG A 181 -3.78 -18.16 -15.60
N ALA A 182 -2.49 -18.25 -15.24
CA ALA A 182 -2.05 -19.07 -14.12
C ALA A 182 -2.63 -18.62 -12.77
N VAL A 183 -2.83 -17.30 -12.58
CA VAL A 183 -3.53 -16.74 -11.42
C VAL A 183 -5.00 -17.16 -11.40
N ALA A 184 -5.68 -17.10 -12.55
CA ALA A 184 -7.09 -17.49 -12.65
C ALA A 184 -7.32 -18.98 -12.30
N GLU A 185 -6.37 -19.86 -12.65
CA GLU A 185 -6.41 -21.30 -12.34
C GLU A 185 -6.24 -21.59 -10.83
N ARG A 186 -5.63 -20.68 -10.07
CA ARG A 186 -5.38 -20.86 -8.62
C ARG A 186 -6.58 -20.54 -7.73
N HIS A 187 -7.57 -19.80 -8.24
CA HIS A 187 -8.80 -19.46 -7.51
C HIS A 187 -8.55 -18.84 -6.13
N TYR A 188 -7.60 -17.90 -6.03
CA TYR A 188 -7.33 -17.18 -4.79
C TYR A 188 -8.57 -16.44 -4.27
N GLU A 189 -8.76 -16.44 -2.95
CA GLU A 189 -9.85 -15.72 -2.28
C GLU A 189 -9.47 -14.28 -1.92
N HIS A 190 -8.20 -14.06 -1.58
CA HIS A 190 -7.71 -12.79 -1.02
C HIS A 190 -6.68 -12.07 -1.90
N VAL A 191 -6.00 -12.80 -2.81
CA VAL A 191 -4.95 -12.25 -3.64
C VAL A 191 -5.44 -12.05 -5.07
N GLN A 192 -5.18 -10.88 -5.65
CA GLN A 192 -5.62 -10.50 -6.99
C GLN A 192 -4.45 -9.97 -7.82
N PRO A 193 -4.49 -10.10 -9.15
CA PRO A 193 -3.49 -9.50 -10.02
C PRO A 193 -3.72 -7.99 -10.20
N ILE A 194 -2.63 -7.24 -10.39
CA ILE A 194 -2.62 -5.84 -10.79
C ILE A 194 -1.55 -5.63 -11.86
N LEU A 195 -1.84 -4.93 -12.94
CA LEU A 195 -0.87 -4.64 -13.99
C LEU A 195 0.20 -3.66 -13.45
N THR A 196 1.46 -3.95 -13.76
CA THR A 196 2.56 -3.23 -13.12
C THR A 196 3.66 -2.85 -14.14
N PRO A 197 3.38 -1.92 -15.08
CA PRO A 197 4.48 -1.23 -15.76
C PRO A 197 5.33 -0.56 -14.69
N ARG A 198 6.63 -0.89 -14.59
CA ARG A 198 7.45 -0.43 -13.46
C ARG A 198 7.44 1.09 -13.37
N PHE A 199 7.82 1.75 -14.44
CA PHE A 199 7.72 3.20 -14.63
C PHE A 199 8.01 3.52 -16.11
N THR A 200 7.61 4.69 -16.60
CA THR A 200 7.75 5.07 -18.01
C THR A 200 9.17 4.85 -18.59
N PRO A 201 10.28 5.18 -17.88
CA PRO A 201 11.61 4.95 -18.45
C PRO A 201 11.94 3.50 -18.79
N SER A 202 11.36 2.52 -18.08
CA SER A 202 11.63 1.10 -18.30
C SER A 202 10.62 0.39 -19.20
N CYS A 203 9.58 1.07 -19.66
CA CYS A 203 8.55 0.51 -20.52
C CYS A 203 8.52 1.27 -21.86
N SER A 204 8.67 0.53 -22.98
CA SER A 204 8.52 1.14 -24.31
C SER A 204 7.06 1.53 -24.57
N ASP A 205 6.85 2.44 -25.52
CA ASP A 205 5.50 2.83 -25.94
C ASP A 205 4.74 1.61 -26.48
N GLU A 206 5.42 0.73 -27.20
CA GLU A 206 4.85 -0.53 -27.68
C GLU A 206 4.40 -1.45 -26.52
N LEU A 207 5.21 -1.57 -25.47
CA LEU A 207 4.81 -2.33 -24.27
C LEU A 207 3.61 -1.68 -23.59
N MET A 208 3.58 -0.35 -23.48
CA MET A 208 2.45 0.37 -22.88
C MET A 208 1.15 0.16 -23.67
N GLU A 209 1.20 0.15 -25.00
CA GLU A 209 0.05 -0.19 -25.86
C GLU A 209 -0.45 -1.62 -25.60
N LEU A 210 0.46 -2.59 -25.55
CA LEU A 210 0.12 -3.99 -25.30
C LEU A 210 -0.46 -4.20 -23.88
N LEU A 211 0.07 -3.50 -22.88
CA LEU A 211 -0.48 -3.53 -21.51
C LEU A 211 -1.85 -2.87 -21.42
N HIS A 212 -2.09 -1.80 -22.17
CA HIS A 212 -3.42 -1.20 -22.31
C HIS A 212 -4.43 -2.19 -22.89
N ASP A 213 -4.06 -2.93 -23.94
CA ASP A 213 -4.93 -3.95 -24.50
C ASP A 213 -5.24 -5.06 -23.48
N ILE A 214 -4.24 -5.52 -22.71
CA ILE A 214 -4.47 -6.46 -21.60
C ILE A 214 -5.41 -5.86 -20.56
N GLN A 215 -5.24 -4.59 -20.22
CA GLN A 215 -6.11 -3.88 -19.28
C GLN A 215 -7.56 -3.85 -19.75
N LYS A 216 -7.79 -3.51 -21.04
CA LYS A 216 -9.14 -3.51 -21.65
C LYS A 216 -9.80 -4.89 -21.63
N GLU A 217 -9.02 -5.94 -21.93
CA GLU A 217 -9.52 -7.31 -21.96
C GLU A 217 -9.89 -7.82 -20.57
N THR A 218 -9.11 -7.45 -19.54
CA THR A 218 -9.19 -8.03 -18.20
C THR A 218 -9.91 -7.13 -17.18
N GLY A 219 -9.91 -5.81 -17.41
CA GLY A 219 -10.39 -4.82 -16.43
C GLY A 219 -9.50 -4.68 -15.19
N LEU A 220 -8.29 -5.25 -15.19
CA LEU A 220 -7.38 -5.20 -14.07
C LEU A 220 -6.96 -3.76 -13.75
N PRO A 221 -6.78 -3.42 -12.46
CA PRO A 221 -6.21 -2.14 -12.07
C PRO A 221 -4.74 -2.05 -12.46
N VAL A 222 -4.19 -0.84 -12.39
CA VAL A 222 -2.78 -0.55 -12.71
C VAL A 222 -2.09 0.10 -11.52
N GLN A 223 -0.83 -0.22 -11.29
CA GLN A 223 0.07 0.48 -10.37
C GLN A 223 1.39 0.84 -11.06
N SER A 224 1.94 2.01 -10.71
CA SER A 224 3.23 2.47 -11.22
C SER A 224 3.82 3.58 -10.34
N HIS A 225 4.94 4.18 -10.78
CA HIS A 225 5.60 5.31 -10.12
C HIS A 225 5.34 6.59 -10.90
N LEU A 226 5.28 7.73 -10.20
CA LEU A 226 4.96 9.03 -10.81
C LEU A 226 5.70 10.18 -10.14
N SER A 227 6.40 10.97 -10.95
CA SER A 227 6.98 12.27 -10.56
C SER A 227 7.73 12.24 -9.23
N GLU A 228 8.54 11.20 -9.05
CA GLU A 228 9.25 10.95 -7.80
C GLU A 228 10.51 11.81 -7.66
N ASN A 229 11.38 11.84 -8.71
CA ASN A 229 12.70 12.44 -8.65
C ASN A 229 12.92 13.36 -9.86
N PRO A 230 13.60 14.53 -9.69
CA PRO A 230 13.86 15.44 -10.81
C PRO A 230 14.63 14.82 -11.99
N ARG A 231 15.60 13.92 -11.73
CA ARG A 231 16.35 13.23 -12.80
C ARG A 231 15.45 12.26 -13.56
N GLU A 232 14.57 11.57 -12.87
CA GLU A 232 13.55 10.68 -13.47
C GLU A 232 12.58 11.47 -14.36
N ILE A 233 12.06 12.59 -13.87
CA ILE A 233 11.14 13.45 -14.63
C ILE A 233 11.80 13.98 -15.90
N ALA A 234 13.06 14.45 -15.82
CA ALA A 234 13.83 14.89 -16.98
C ALA A 234 14.00 13.76 -18.00
N TRP A 235 14.27 12.54 -17.53
CA TRP A 235 14.39 11.35 -18.38
C TRP A 235 13.06 10.99 -19.07
N VAL A 236 11.93 11.07 -18.38
CA VAL A 236 10.61 10.88 -19.00
C VAL A 236 10.35 11.94 -20.07
N GLN A 237 10.70 13.21 -19.82
CA GLN A 237 10.55 14.27 -20.82
C GLN A 237 11.41 14.04 -22.08
N GLU A 238 12.60 13.45 -21.93
CA GLU A 238 13.43 13.05 -23.07
C GLU A 238 12.82 11.90 -23.87
N LEU A 239 12.23 10.90 -23.19
CA LEU A 239 11.64 9.71 -23.81
C LEU A 239 10.26 9.99 -24.42
N CYS A 240 9.49 10.88 -23.79
CA CYS A 240 8.12 11.24 -24.18
C CYS A 240 8.02 12.77 -24.40
N PRO A 241 8.70 13.34 -25.42
CA PRO A 241 8.73 14.80 -25.63
C PRO A 241 7.38 15.40 -25.99
N TRP A 242 6.40 14.57 -26.31
CA TRP A 242 5.01 14.92 -26.59
C TRP A 242 4.16 15.07 -25.33
N ALA A 243 4.61 14.53 -24.17
CA ALA A 243 3.88 14.58 -22.93
C ALA A 243 3.97 15.97 -22.29
N GLU A 244 2.85 16.52 -21.85
CA GLU A 244 2.79 17.81 -21.15
C GLU A 244 3.35 17.70 -19.72
N PHE A 245 3.14 16.55 -19.08
CA PHE A 245 3.62 16.19 -17.73
C PHE A 245 3.88 14.68 -17.65
N TYR A 246 4.53 14.22 -16.60
CA TYR A 246 4.92 12.81 -16.51
C TYR A 246 3.71 11.85 -16.62
N GLY A 247 2.63 12.12 -15.90
CA GLY A 247 1.43 11.27 -15.93
C GLY A 247 0.74 11.20 -17.30
N ASP A 248 1.01 12.16 -18.20
CA ASP A 248 0.51 12.13 -19.57
C ASP A 248 1.08 10.94 -20.36
N ALA A 249 2.30 10.48 -20.00
CA ALA A 249 2.89 9.26 -20.54
C ALA A 249 2.12 7.97 -20.19
N TYR A 250 1.31 7.97 -19.14
CA TYR A 250 0.37 6.89 -18.82
C TYR A 250 -1.03 7.16 -19.36
N ASP A 251 -1.49 8.43 -19.30
CA ASP A 251 -2.83 8.84 -19.73
C ASP A 251 -3.03 8.63 -21.24
N HIS A 252 -1.99 8.86 -22.03
CA HIS A 252 -1.97 8.60 -23.48
C HIS A 252 -2.35 7.15 -23.81
N PHE A 253 -1.91 6.22 -22.99
CA PHE A 253 -2.24 4.79 -23.12
C PHE A 253 -3.48 4.39 -22.30
N GLY A 254 -4.25 5.33 -21.74
CA GLY A 254 -5.47 5.05 -20.97
C GLY A 254 -5.25 4.32 -19.67
N MET A 255 -4.04 4.41 -19.07
CA MET A 255 -3.66 3.78 -17.81
C MET A 255 -3.42 4.78 -16.68
N PHE A 256 -4.14 5.91 -16.70
CA PHE A 256 -4.03 6.98 -15.70
C PHE A 256 -5.40 7.34 -15.12
N GLY A 257 -6.05 6.38 -14.46
CA GLY A 257 -7.39 6.56 -13.90
C GLY A 257 -8.52 6.50 -14.96
N GLY A 258 -9.62 7.19 -14.73
CA GLY A 258 -10.80 7.14 -15.60
C GLY A 258 -11.50 5.78 -15.54
N LYS A 259 -11.46 5.04 -16.63
CA LYS A 259 -12.01 3.66 -16.68
C LYS A 259 -11.09 2.61 -16.08
N CYS A 260 -9.80 2.94 -15.98
CA CYS A 260 -8.76 2.08 -15.42
C CYS A 260 -8.44 2.52 -14.00
N ARG A 261 -8.81 1.74 -12.99
CA ARG A 261 -8.45 2.05 -11.60
C ARG A 261 -6.93 1.99 -11.43
N THR A 262 -6.33 3.11 -11.03
CA THR A 262 -4.87 3.28 -11.06
C THR A 262 -4.34 3.81 -9.74
N ILE A 263 -3.21 3.26 -9.27
CA ILE A 263 -2.39 3.81 -8.19
C ILE A 263 -1.08 4.33 -8.77
N MET A 264 -0.70 5.55 -8.38
CA MET A 264 0.59 6.15 -8.68
C MET A 264 1.35 6.43 -7.38
N ALA A 265 2.55 5.86 -7.26
CA ALA A 265 3.39 6.07 -6.09
C ALA A 265 4.14 7.40 -6.16
N HIS A 266 4.46 7.95 -4.99
CA HIS A 266 5.28 9.14 -4.72
C HIS A 266 4.61 10.48 -5.02
N CYS A 267 4.44 10.86 -6.27
CA CYS A 267 3.86 12.14 -6.70
C CYS A 267 4.51 13.36 -5.99
N VAL A 268 5.86 13.36 -5.89
CA VAL A 268 6.62 14.39 -5.14
C VAL A 268 6.59 15.73 -5.88
N TYR A 269 6.72 15.68 -7.20
CA TYR A 269 6.88 16.84 -8.08
C TYR A 269 5.71 17.04 -9.04
N SER A 270 4.55 16.46 -8.78
CA SER A 270 3.38 16.66 -9.62
C SER A 270 3.00 18.14 -9.73
N GLY A 271 3.01 18.66 -10.95
CA GLY A 271 2.63 20.04 -11.27
C GLY A 271 1.12 20.23 -11.39
N GLU A 272 0.68 21.48 -11.64
CA GLU A 272 -0.75 21.85 -11.71
C GLU A 272 -1.56 21.03 -12.71
N ALA A 273 -1.01 20.78 -13.91
CA ALA A 273 -1.68 20.03 -14.96
C ALA A 273 -1.86 18.56 -14.57
N GLU A 274 -0.81 17.95 -13.98
CA GLU A 274 -0.84 16.57 -13.50
C GLU A 274 -1.81 16.39 -12.34
N ILE A 275 -1.79 17.29 -11.34
CA ILE A 275 -2.72 17.27 -10.19
C ILE A 275 -4.16 17.37 -10.66
N ARG A 276 -4.46 18.26 -11.60
CA ARG A 276 -5.79 18.38 -12.18
C ARG A 276 -6.21 17.10 -12.89
N ARG A 277 -5.33 16.50 -13.69
CA ARG A 277 -5.61 15.25 -14.39
C ARG A 277 -5.80 14.07 -13.43
N MET A 278 -5.00 13.96 -12.37
CA MET A 278 -5.21 12.96 -11.31
C MET A 278 -6.60 13.08 -10.68
N LYS A 279 -7.01 14.31 -10.36
CA LYS A 279 -8.33 14.59 -9.78
C LYS A 279 -9.47 14.22 -10.75
N GLU A 280 -9.40 14.66 -12.00
CA GLU A 280 -10.40 14.39 -13.03
C GLU A 280 -10.57 12.90 -13.28
N ASN A 281 -9.48 12.17 -13.30
CA ASN A 281 -9.45 10.73 -13.59
C ASN A 281 -9.63 9.85 -12.34
N GLY A 282 -9.59 10.41 -11.13
CA GLY A 282 -9.69 9.65 -9.88
C GLY A 282 -8.49 8.74 -9.63
N VAL A 283 -7.29 9.17 -10.02
CA VAL A 283 -6.04 8.44 -9.77
C VAL A 283 -5.75 8.41 -8.27
N PHE A 284 -5.48 7.22 -7.72
CA PHE A 284 -5.03 7.09 -6.33
C PHE A 284 -3.54 7.40 -6.19
N ILE A 285 -3.19 8.12 -5.13
CA ILE A 285 -1.80 8.36 -4.75
C ILE A 285 -1.39 7.39 -3.64
N ALA A 286 -0.28 6.69 -3.81
CA ALA A 286 0.44 6.03 -2.72
C ALA A 286 1.55 6.97 -2.22
N HIS A 287 1.33 7.59 -1.06
CA HIS A 287 2.34 8.46 -0.46
C HIS A 287 3.38 7.67 0.31
N CYS A 288 4.64 7.73 -0.11
CA CYS A 288 5.78 6.98 0.40
C CYS A 288 6.78 7.91 1.12
N PRO A 289 6.47 8.43 2.31
CA PRO A 289 7.21 9.54 2.91
C PRO A 289 8.64 9.19 3.30
N GLU A 290 8.88 7.97 3.76
CA GLU A 290 10.22 7.52 4.17
C GLU A 290 11.14 7.34 2.97
N SER A 291 10.68 6.63 1.95
CA SER A 291 11.42 6.44 0.71
C SER A 291 11.77 7.76 0.02
N ASN A 292 10.79 8.66 -0.11
CA ASN A 292 11.02 9.99 -0.69
C ASN A 292 12.15 10.75 0.02
N THR A 293 12.32 10.53 1.32
CA THR A 293 13.38 11.14 2.12
C THR A 293 14.71 10.39 1.92
N ASN A 294 14.69 9.06 2.04
CA ASN A 294 15.89 8.22 1.96
C ASN A 294 16.58 8.31 0.59
N LEU A 295 15.81 8.32 -0.49
CA LEU A 295 16.32 8.38 -1.86
C LEU A 295 16.49 9.81 -2.39
N SER A 296 16.47 10.81 -1.50
CA SER A 296 16.62 12.24 -1.84
C SER A 296 15.62 12.74 -2.87
N SER A 297 14.48 12.08 -3.00
CA SER A 297 13.42 12.48 -3.94
C SER A 297 12.73 13.77 -3.52
N GLY A 298 12.53 14.00 -2.22
CA GLY A 298 11.98 15.26 -1.70
C GLY A 298 10.73 15.08 -0.82
N ILE A 299 9.88 16.11 -0.74
CA ILE A 299 8.68 16.08 0.11
C ILE A 299 7.43 16.34 -0.73
N ALA A 300 6.57 15.35 -0.87
CA ALA A 300 5.31 15.45 -1.60
C ALA A 300 4.35 16.50 -0.96
N PRO A 301 3.59 17.26 -1.76
CA PRO A 301 2.65 18.28 -1.27
C PRO A 301 1.31 17.65 -0.81
N VAL A 302 1.38 16.70 0.14
CA VAL A 302 0.22 15.87 0.56
C VAL A 302 -0.97 16.72 1.01
N ARG A 303 -0.74 17.81 1.77
CA ARG A 303 -1.81 18.73 2.15
C ARG A 303 -2.61 19.21 0.95
N ARG A 304 -1.93 19.58 -0.13
CA ARG A 304 -2.58 20.03 -1.35
C ARG A 304 -3.44 18.93 -1.96
N TYR A 305 -2.94 17.69 -2.02
CA TYR A 305 -3.71 16.56 -2.55
C TYR A 305 -4.98 16.31 -1.72
N LEU A 306 -4.90 16.44 -0.40
CA LEU A 306 -6.06 16.33 0.49
C LEU A 306 -7.06 17.46 0.28
N ASP A 307 -6.59 18.70 0.16
CA ASP A 307 -7.44 19.89 -0.06
C ASP A 307 -8.13 19.80 -1.44
N GLU A 308 -7.47 19.21 -2.44
CA GLU A 308 -8.02 18.90 -3.77
C GLU A 308 -8.90 17.64 -3.79
N GLN A 309 -9.01 16.92 -2.66
CA GLN A 309 -9.79 15.67 -2.52
C GLN A 309 -9.32 14.55 -3.46
N ILE A 310 -8.04 14.48 -3.78
CA ILE A 310 -7.48 13.38 -4.55
C ILE A 310 -7.44 12.13 -3.67
N PRO A 311 -7.96 10.96 -4.13
CA PRO A 311 -7.93 9.75 -3.35
C PRO A 311 -6.49 9.29 -3.10
N MET A 312 -6.17 8.97 -1.85
CA MET A 312 -4.81 8.59 -1.48
C MET A 312 -4.74 7.76 -0.20
N GLY A 313 -3.62 7.07 -0.05
CA GLY A 313 -3.22 6.36 1.15
C GLY A 313 -1.71 6.40 1.33
N LEU A 314 -1.20 5.64 2.31
CA LEU A 314 0.22 5.50 2.56
C LEU A 314 0.79 4.26 1.84
N GLY A 315 2.06 4.34 1.49
CA GLY A 315 2.89 3.23 1.05
C GLY A 315 4.16 3.14 1.89
N SER A 316 4.60 1.94 2.21
CA SER A 316 5.86 1.70 2.89
C SER A 316 7.04 1.86 1.94
N ASP A 317 6.83 1.47 0.70
CA ASP A 317 7.84 1.47 -0.37
C ASP A 317 9.17 0.84 0.06
N VAL A 318 9.08 -0.32 0.71
CA VAL A 318 10.27 -1.14 0.95
C VAL A 318 10.89 -1.53 -0.40
N ALA A 319 12.21 -1.32 -0.61
CA ALA A 319 13.27 -0.98 0.35
C ALA A 319 13.73 0.50 0.33
N GLY A 320 13.14 1.38 -0.46
CA GLY A 320 13.37 2.82 -0.32
C GLY A 320 12.90 3.30 1.06
N GLY A 321 11.73 2.84 1.51
CA GLY A 321 11.37 2.78 2.92
C GLY A 321 12.05 1.58 3.62
N THR A 322 12.46 1.75 4.86
CA THR A 322 13.25 0.74 5.59
C THR A 322 12.43 -0.34 6.27
N THR A 323 11.11 -0.15 6.36
CA THR A 323 10.20 -1.05 7.08
C THR A 323 8.80 -1.05 6.46
N GLU A 324 8.13 -2.20 6.49
CA GLU A 324 6.71 -2.38 6.14
C GLU A 324 5.75 -1.88 7.23
N ASN A 325 6.29 -1.33 8.32
CA ASN A 325 5.49 -0.82 9.44
C ASN A 325 4.80 0.51 9.07
N LEU A 326 3.50 0.46 8.84
CA LEU A 326 2.72 1.66 8.51
C LEU A 326 2.60 2.68 9.65
N PHE A 327 2.86 2.32 10.91
CA PHE A 327 3.01 3.32 11.98
C PHE A 327 4.23 4.21 11.71
N ALA A 328 5.33 3.65 11.23
CA ALA A 328 6.50 4.41 10.80
C ALA A 328 6.16 5.32 9.60
N ALA A 329 5.44 4.82 8.59
CA ALA A 329 4.99 5.63 7.46
C ALA A 329 4.09 6.80 7.90
N MET A 330 3.15 6.59 8.82
CA MET A 330 2.33 7.67 9.42
C MET A 330 3.21 8.75 10.08
N ARG A 331 4.16 8.33 10.92
CA ARG A 331 5.09 9.25 11.59
C ARG A 331 5.92 10.05 10.60
N HIS A 332 6.50 9.39 9.59
CA HIS A 332 7.29 10.05 8.55
C HIS A 332 6.44 11.02 7.71
N ALA A 333 5.19 10.67 7.39
CA ALA A 333 4.27 11.58 6.69
C ALA A 333 4.03 12.88 7.49
N ILE A 334 3.79 12.79 8.81
CA ILE A 334 3.65 13.97 9.67
C ILE A 334 4.94 14.77 9.69
N GLN A 335 6.09 14.12 9.90
CA GLN A 335 7.39 14.81 10.02
C GLN A 335 7.78 15.52 8.72
N ALA A 336 7.66 14.83 7.57
CA ALA A 336 7.94 15.38 6.25
C ALA A 336 7.02 16.58 5.94
N SER A 337 5.72 16.45 6.23
CA SER A 337 4.76 17.54 6.02
C SER A 337 5.07 18.79 6.90
N LYS A 338 5.59 18.61 8.12
CA LYS A 338 6.06 19.73 8.98
C LYS A 338 7.27 20.43 8.38
N LEU A 339 8.21 19.66 7.80
CA LEU A 339 9.38 20.24 7.11
C LEU A 339 8.95 21.04 5.88
N ARG A 340 8.06 20.48 5.04
CA ARG A 340 7.53 21.19 3.87
C ARG A 340 6.83 22.49 4.29
N TRP A 341 5.95 22.44 5.28
CA TRP A 341 5.25 23.61 5.80
C TRP A 341 6.20 24.71 6.26
N ARG A 342 7.29 24.34 6.93
CA ARG A 342 8.23 25.34 7.49
C ARG A 342 9.26 25.85 6.49
N LEU A 343 9.70 25.00 5.56
CA LEU A 343 10.84 25.31 4.71
C LEU A 343 10.45 25.67 3.27
N SER A 344 9.35 25.16 2.76
CA SER A 344 8.99 25.28 1.34
C SER A 344 7.69 26.04 1.11
N ASP A 345 6.61 25.73 1.85
CA ASP A 345 5.28 26.31 1.61
C ASP A 345 4.48 26.42 2.89
N GLN A 346 4.44 27.65 3.45
CA GLN A 346 3.72 27.95 4.69
C GLN A 346 2.19 27.88 4.55
N GLY A 347 1.65 27.83 3.34
CA GLY A 347 0.23 27.61 3.06
C GLY A 347 -0.22 26.17 3.27
N LEU A 348 0.70 25.21 3.08
CA LEU A 348 0.44 23.78 3.20
C LEU A 348 0.65 23.29 4.64
N LYS A 349 -0.34 23.46 5.50
CA LYS A 349 -0.28 23.01 6.90
C LYS A 349 0.13 21.54 7.02
N ALA A 350 0.90 21.25 8.09
CA ALA A 350 1.32 19.89 8.41
C ALA A 350 0.12 18.94 8.63
N LEU A 351 0.34 17.65 8.38
CA LEU A 351 -0.62 16.59 8.65
C LEU A 351 -0.79 16.36 10.15
N THR A 352 -1.97 15.91 10.55
CA THR A 352 -2.30 15.49 11.92
C THR A 352 -2.27 13.96 12.05
N VAL A 353 -2.31 13.46 13.29
CA VAL A 353 -2.39 12.02 13.57
C VAL A 353 -3.68 11.43 12.99
N GLU A 354 -4.81 12.12 13.12
CA GLU A 354 -6.10 11.68 12.59
C GLU A 354 -6.07 11.56 11.06
N GLU A 355 -5.40 12.49 10.38
CA GLU A 355 -5.30 12.47 8.93
C GLU A 355 -4.43 11.30 8.44
N VAL A 356 -3.27 11.08 9.04
CA VAL A 356 -2.41 9.96 8.61
C VAL A 356 -2.99 8.59 8.99
N PHE A 357 -3.74 8.52 10.10
CA PHE A 357 -4.47 7.30 10.46
C PHE A 357 -5.59 7.00 9.45
N TYR A 358 -6.31 8.04 8.99
CA TYR A 358 -7.25 7.90 7.88
C TYR A 358 -6.55 7.40 6.62
N LEU A 359 -5.41 7.99 6.23
CA LEU A 359 -4.67 7.59 5.03
C LEU A 359 -4.19 6.14 5.08
N ALA A 360 -3.73 5.68 6.24
CA ALA A 360 -3.26 4.31 6.42
C ALA A 360 -4.39 3.27 6.55
N SER A 361 -5.61 3.70 6.84
CA SER A 361 -6.77 2.82 7.03
C SER A 361 -7.81 3.03 5.92
N LYS A 362 -8.86 3.81 6.17
CA LYS A 362 -9.99 4.01 5.25
C LYS A 362 -9.59 4.66 3.92
N GLY A 363 -8.65 5.60 3.94
CA GLY A 363 -8.16 6.29 2.73
C GLY A 363 -7.50 5.30 1.76
N GLY A 364 -6.49 4.55 2.23
CA GLY A 364 -5.84 3.51 1.46
C GLY A 364 -6.77 2.34 1.15
N GLY A 365 -7.57 1.93 2.14
CA GLY A 365 -8.55 0.84 1.99
C GLY A 365 -9.58 1.07 0.88
N ALA A 366 -9.90 2.34 0.57
CA ALA A 366 -10.83 2.69 -0.51
C ALA A 366 -10.40 2.18 -1.89
N PHE A 367 -9.11 1.94 -2.12
CA PHE A 367 -8.66 1.28 -3.34
C PHE A 367 -9.12 -0.19 -3.43
N PHE A 368 -9.27 -0.86 -2.31
CA PHE A 368 -9.80 -2.22 -2.23
C PHE A 368 -11.35 -2.26 -2.13
N GLY A 369 -11.99 -1.12 -1.93
CA GLY A 369 -13.44 -1.01 -1.79
C GLY A 369 -13.87 -0.58 -0.38
N LYS A 370 -14.81 -1.29 0.24
CA LYS A 370 -15.24 -1.01 1.62
C LYS A 370 -14.29 -1.66 2.62
N VAL A 371 -13.11 -1.09 2.81
CA VAL A 371 -12.02 -1.59 3.66
C VAL A 371 -11.49 -0.46 4.55
N GLY A 372 -10.90 -0.80 5.69
CA GLY A 372 -10.20 0.13 6.58
C GLY A 372 -11.10 0.97 7.47
N SER A 373 -12.33 0.52 7.75
CA SER A 373 -13.26 1.16 8.69
C SER A 373 -14.15 0.12 9.39
N PHE A 374 -14.71 0.49 10.55
CA PHE A 374 -15.69 -0.32 11.28
C PHE A 374 -17.15 0.12 11.03
N GLU A 375 -17.39 0.83 9.93
CA GLU A 375 -18.75 1.15 9.49
C GLU A 375 -19.46 -0.12 8.98
N PRO A 376 -20.79 -0.27 9.19
CA PRO A 376 -21.53 -1.43 8.73
C PRO A 376 -21.34 -1.70 7.23
N GLY A 377 -21.13 -2.98 6.89
CA GLY A 377 -20.92 -3.45 5.53
C GLY A 377 -19.49 -3.32 5.00
N TYR A 378 -18.56 -2.75 5.77
CA TYR A 378 -17.11 -2.82 5.50
C TYR A 378 -16.60 -4.24 5.72
N GLU A 379 -15.55 -4.63 5.03
CA GLU A 379 -14.86 -5.89 5.31
C GLU A 379 -14.26 -5.86 6.71
N PHE A 380 -14.34 -6.97 7.43
CA PHE A 380 -13.90 -7.06 8.80
C PHE A 380 -12.39 -7.29 8.86
N ASP A 381 -11.66 -6.22 8.66
CA ASP A 381 -10.22 -6.17 8.89
C ASP A 381 -9.98 -5.48 10.22
N ALA A 382 -9.40 -6.18 11.19
CA ALA A 382 -9.15 -5.65 12.51
C ALA A 382 -7.76 -6.03 13.02
N VAL A 383 -7.10 -5.09 13.69
CA VAL A 383 -5.82 -5.27 14.36
C VAL A 383 -5.99 -4.96 15.84
N ILE A 384 -5.57 -5.88 16.68
CA ILE A 384 -5.58 -5.74 18.14
C ILE A 384 -4.18 -5.27 18.57
N LEU A 385 -4.13 -4.12 19.25
CA LEU A 385 -2.90 -3.52 19.74
C LEU A 385 -2.79 -3.70 21.24
N ASP A 386 -1.66 -4.22 21.70
CA ASP A 386 -1.28 -4.31 23.10
C ASP A 386 -0.10 -3.35 23.34
N ASP A 387 -0.39 -2.20 23.93
CA ASP A 387 0.58 -1.14 24.16
C ASP A 387 1.24 -1.20 25.55
N THR A 388 1.08 -2.29 26.29
CA THR A 388 1.63 -2.46 27.64
C THR A 388 3.15 -2.34 27.69
N ARG A 389 3.85 -2.68 26.59
CA ARG A 389 5.29 -2.51 26.47
C ARG A 389 5.73 -1.02 26.41
N LEU A 390 4.84 -0.14 26.00
CA LEU A 390 5.10 1.30 25.95
C LEU A 390 4.80 1.93 27.30
N GLU A 391 5.57 1.55 28.33
CA GLU A 391 5.37 2.00 29.72
C GLU A 391 5.31 3.52 29.87
N HIS A 392 4.50 3.98 30.81
CA HIS A 392 4.36 5.40 31.15
C HIS A 392 3.76 5.58 32.57
N PRO A 393 4.12 6.64 33.30
CA PRO A 393 3.64 6.85 34.67
C PRO A 393 2.28 7.55 34.75
N GLN A 394 1.81 8.20 33.69
CA GLN A 394 0.54 8.95 33.68
C GLN A 394 -0.61 8.09 33.19
N SER A 395 -1.84 8.43 33.59
CA SER A 395 -3.05 7.91 32.96
C SER A 395 -3.23 8.53 31.57
N LEU A 396 -3.46 7.71 30.54
CA LEU A 396 -3.67 8.15 29.15
C LEU A 396 -5.05 7.74 28.66
N GLU A 397 -5.68 8.63 27.91
CA GLU A 397 -6.88 8.32 27.14
C GLU A 397 -6.53 7.39 25.95
N VAL A 398 -7.50 6.64 25.43
CA VAL A 398 -7.29 5.70 24.31
C VAL A 398 -6.68 6.39 23.10
N LYS A 399 -7.08 7.63 22.78
CA LYS A 399 -6.49 8.44 21.71
C LYS A 399 -4.99 8.65 21.92
N GLN A 400 -4.58 9.05 23.11
CA GLN A 400 -3.18 9.31 23.45
C GLN A 400 -2.34 8.03 23.38
N ARG A 401 -2.92 6.90 23.79
CA ARG A 401 -2.28 5.57 23.66
C ARG A 401 -2.04 5.21 22.20
N LEU A 402 -3.04 5.41 21.31
CA LEU A 402 -2.85 5.19 19.88
C LEU A 402 -1.81 6.15 19.27
N GLU A 403 -1.80 7.41 19.66
CA GLU A 403 -0.76 8.36 19.24
C GLU A 403 0.65 7.85 19.61
N ARG A 404 0.80 7.29 20.80
CA ARG A 404 2.09 6.68 21.22
C ARG A 404 2.45 5.46 20.40
N VAL A 405 1.49 4.58 20.08
CA VAL A 405 1.73 3.44 19.19
C VAL A 405 2.20 3.92 17.82
N ILE A 406 1.57 4.94 17.23
CA ILE A 406 1.98 5.50 15.93
C ILE A 406 3.42 6.03 15.98
N TYR A 407 3.85 6.64 17.08
CA TYR A 407 5.19 7.22 17.18
C TYR A 407 6.27 6.26 17.70
N LEU A 408 5.92 5.28 18.51
CA LEU A 408 6.86 4.44 19.26
C LEU A 408 6.72 2.95 18.97
N GLY A 409 5.59 2.53 18.38
CA GLY A 409 5.23 1.13 18.19
C GLY A 409 5.79 0.53 16.92
N ASP A 410 5.78 -0.80 16.92
CA ASP A 410 6.13 -1.65 15.77
C ASP A 410 5.27 -2.94 15.77
N GLU A 411 5.73 -4.01 15.15
CA GLU A 411 5.02 -5.30 15.11
C GLU A 411 4.81 -5.93 16.50
N ARG A 412 5.61 -5.56 17.49
CA ARG A 412 5.52 -6.10 18.87
C ARG A 412 4.28 -5.64 19.62
N GLU A 413 3.65 -4.55 19.19
CA GLU A 413 2.37 -4.09 19.72
C GLU A 413 1.17 -4.78 19.06
N VAL A 414 1.37 -5.56 17.98
CA VAL A 414 0.29 -6.28 17.31
C VAL A 414 0.04 -7.61 18.01
N ALA A 415 -1.04 -7.68 18.80
CA ALA A 415 -1.42 -8.86 19.59
C ALA A 415 -2.40 -9.79 18.87
N GLY A 416 -2.99 -9.35 17.76
CA GLY A 416 -3.90 -10.15 16.95
C GLY A 416 -4.32 -9.43 15.68
N LYS A 417 -4.71 -10.21 14.66
CA LYS A 417 -5.10 -9.67 13.37
C LYS A 417 -6.19 -10.52 12.69
N TYR A 418 -7.16 -9.81 12.11
CA TYR A 418 -8.24 -10.38 11.30
C TYR A 418 -8.23 -9.75 9.92
N VAL A 419 -8.42 -10.56 8.88
CA VAL A 419 -8.57 -10.14 7.47
C VAL A 419 -9.86 -10.76 6.94
N ALA A 420 -10.76 -9.94 6.43
CA ALA A 420 -12.10 -10.37 5.95
C ALA A 420 -12.81 -11.32 6.95
N GLY A 421 -12.68 -11.05 8.25
CA GLY A 421 -13.26 -11.84 9.34
C GLY A 421 -12.49 -13.12 9.72
N ARG A 422 -11.42 -13.47 9.00
CA ARG A 422 -10.55 -14.61 9.32
C ARG A 422 -9.43 -14.16 10.25
N LYS A 423 -9.27 -14.83 11.39
CA LYS A 423 -8.13 -14.62 12.28
C LYS A 423 -6.87 -15.22 11.66
N ILE A 424 -5.82 -14.40 11.53
CA ILE A 424 -4.53 -14.81 10.91
C ILE A 424 -3.33 -14.65 11.86
N LEU A 425 -3.53 -13.95 12.99
CA LEU A 425 -2.54 -13.80 14.06
C LEU A 425 -3.24 -13.90 15.43
#